data_1ad7e11689351e1128c40ce3561acdba
#
_entry.id   1ad7e11689351e1128c40ce3561acdba
#
_cell.length_a   1.000
_cell.length_b   1.000
_cell.length_c   1.000
_cell.angle_alpha   90.00
_cell.angle_beta   90.00
_cell.angle_gamma   90.00
#
_symmetry.space_group_name_H-M   'P 1'
#
loop_
_entity.id
_entity.type
_entity.pdbx_description
1 polymer ?
#
loop_
_entity_poly.entity_id
_entity_poly.type
_entity_poly.pdbx_seq_one_letter_code
_entity_poly.pdbx_strand_id
1 'polypeptide(L)'
;MTGKRAGAVRGSYEGMIRQLEDELREYDQLKSGELTLPNVERLDQIAPFVAKMRIAKGVSQTELARRLGVSKQVISRYEDSDYQSVGIGRLQEILDAIGVKALVTLSA
;
A
#
# COMPACT_ATOMS: atom_id res chain seq x y z
N MET A 1 -7.13 23.92 28.65
CA MET A 1 -6.36 24.01 27.42
C MET A 1 -6.43 25.42 26.85
N THR A 2 -5.29 26.02 26.53
CA THR A 2 -5.29 27.36 25.93
C THR A 2 -5.83 27.29 24.49
N GLY A 3 -6.47 28.35 24.01
CA GLY A 3 -7.04 28.42 22.69
C GLY A 3 -6.00 28.21 21.58
N LYS A 4 -4.83 28.78 21.74
CA LYS A 4 -3.73 28.65 20.78
C LYS A 4 -3.24 27.20 20.67
N ARG A 5 -3.08 26.52 21.79
CA ARG A 5 -2.66 25.13 21.82
C ARG A 5 -3.77 24.23 21.25
N ALA A 6 -5.02 24.49 21.59
CA ALA A 6 -6.15 23.77 21.04
C ALA A 6 -6.23 23.92 19.52
N GLY A 7 -5.98 25.14 18.99
CA GLY A 7 -5.97 25.38 17.55
C GLY A 7 -4.85 24.63 16.84
N ALA A 8 -3.65 24.60 17.40
CA ALA A 8 -2.52 23.86 16.80
C ALA A 8 -2.78 22.34 16.79
N VAL A 9 -3.30 21.81 17.90
CA VAL A 9 -3.66 20.39 17.99
C VAL A 9 -4.79 20.07 17.02
N ARG A 10 -5.78 20.95 16.93
CA ARG A 10 -6.91 20.77 16.01
C ARG A 10 -6.44 20.76 14.55
N GLY A 11 -5.53 21.65 14.16
CA GLY A 11 -5.00 21.69 12.81
C GLY A 11 -4.29 20.39 12.42
N SER A 12 -3.41 19.87 13.30
CA SER A 12 -2.76 18.58 13.11
C SER A 12 -3.76 17.44 13.04
N TYR A 13 -4.75 17.48 13.92
CA TYR A 13 -5.79 16.46 14.02
C TYR A 13 -6.65 16.44 12.75
N GLU A 14 -7.06 17.61 12.27
CA GLU A 14 -7.85 17.75 11.04
C GLU A 14 -7.07 17.26 9.82
N GLY A 15 -5.77 17.53 9.75
CA GLY A 15 -4.91 17.02 8.70
C GLY A 15 -4.82 15.50 8.72
N MET A 16 -4.67 14.92 9.92
CA MET A 16 -4.65 13.47 10.11
C MET A 16 -5.98 12.83 9.72
N ILE A 17 -7.10 13.43 10.12
CA ILE A 17 -8.43 12.92 9.75
C ILE A 17 -8.61 12.93 8.24
N ARG A 18 -8.20 14.02 7.57
CA ARG A 18 -8.31 14.12 6.11
C ARG A 18 -7.51 13.02 5.42
N GLN A 19 -6.29 12.76 5.90
CA GLN A 19 -5.45 11.70 5.38
C GLN A 19 -6.11 10.33 5.56
N LEU A 20 -6.68 10.07 6.75
CA LEU A 20 -7.39 8.82 7.01
C LEU A 20 -8.64 8.68 6.15
N GLU A 21 -9.38 9.77 5.93
CA GLU A 21 -10.56 9.75 5.05
C GLU A 21 -10.16 9.45 3.61
N ASP A 22 -9.06 10.04 3.13
CA ASP A 22 -8.55 9.78 1.79
C ASP A 22 -8.10 8.32 1.64
N GLU A 23 -7.42 7.78 2.64
CA GLU A 23 -7.00 6.38 2.67
C GLU A 23 -8.20 5.43 2.67
N LEU A 24 -9.23 5.73 3.47
CA LEU A 24 -10.45 4.93 3.51
C LEU A 24 -11.20 4.96 2.18
N ARG A 25 -11.26 6.12 1.54
CA ARG A 25 -11.90 6.27 0.24
C ARG A 25 -11.18 5.45 -0.81
N GLU A 26 -9.86 5.52 -0.82
CA GLU A 26 -9.02 4.71 -1.70
C GLU A 26 -9.22 3.23 -1.44
N TYR A 27 -9.28 2.84 -0.17
CA TYR A 27 -9.55 1.45 0.23
C TYR A 27 -10.89 0.97 -0.33
N ASP A 28 -11.95 1.78 -0.18
CA ASP A 28 -13.27 1.42 -0.68
C ASP A 28 -13.27 1.29 -2.20
N GLN A 29 -12.60 2.19 -2.91
CA GLN A 29 -12.47 2.12 -4.36
C GLN A 29 -11.75 0.85 -4.81
N LEU A 30 -10.68 0.49 -4.12
CA LEU A 30 -9.93 -0.74 -4.42
C LEU A 30 -10.77 -1.98 -4.14
N LYS A 31 -11.51 -1.98 -3.03
CA LYS A 31 -12.37 -3.12 -2.64
C LYS A 31 -13.55 -3.30 -3.60
N SER A 32 -14.10 -2.22 -4.13
CA SER A 32 -15.21 -2.26 -5.08
C SER A 32 -14.77 -2.51 -6.51
N GLY A 33 -13.47 -2.45 -6.79
CA GLY A 33 -12.93 -2.59 -8.13
C GLY A 33 -13.09 -1.34 -8.99
N GLU A 34 -13.45 -0.21 -8.40
CA GLU A 34 -13.62 1.05 -9.12
C GLU A 34 -12.30 1.73 -9.47
N LEU A 35 -11.26 1.47 -8.66
CA LEU A 35 -9.94 2.04 -8.91
C LEU A 35 -9.23 1.24 -10.01
N THR A 36 -8.97 1.90 -11.14
CA THR A 36 -8.19 1.31 -12.22
C THR A 36 -6.72 1.67 -12.02
N LEU A 37 -5.87 0.66 -11.93
CA LEU A 37 -4.43 0.86 -11.86
C LEU A 37 -3.90 1.20 -13.25
N PRO A 38 -2.94 2.14 -13.36
CA PRO A 38 -2.38 2.48 -14.66
C PRO A 38 -1.54 1.33 -15.23
N ASN A 39 -1.44 1.27 -16.55
CA ASN A 39 -0.47 0.39 -17.18
C ASN A 39 0.93 0.91 -16.86
N VAL A 40 1.84 -0.02 -16.58
CA VAL A 40 3.23 0.33 -16.27
C VAL A 40 4.13 -0.23 -17.37
N GLU A 41 5.19 0.52 -17.70
CA GLU A 41 6.16 0.14 -18.71
C GLU A 41 7.47 -0.31 -18.11
N ARG A 42 7.68 -0.06 -16.81
CA ARG A 42 8.88 -0.41 -16.08
C ARG A 42 8.52 -1.29 -14.90
N LEU A 43 9.34 -2.29 -14.61
CA LEU A 43 9.12 -3.20 -13.48
C LEU A 43 9.09 -2.46 -12.14
N ASP A 44 9.93 -1.42 -11.98
CA ASP A 44 9.99 -0.65 -10.75
C ASP A 44 8.72 0.20 -10.51
N GLN A 45 7.90 0.41 -11.53
CA GLN A 45 6.63 1.12 -11.40
C GLN A 45 5.55 0.27 -10.73
N ILE A 46 5.76 -1.03 -10.59
CA ILE A 46 4.81 -1.92 -9.91
C ILE A 46 4.85 -1.68 -8.40
N ALA A 47 6.04 -1.45 -7.86
CA ALA A 47 6.26 -1.36 -6.42
C ALA A 47 5.34 -0.37 -5.69
N PRO A 48 5.11 0.86 -6.19
CA PRO A 48 4.22 1.80 -5.50
C PRO A 48 2.77 1.35 -5.39
N PHE A 49 2.34 0.39 -6.18
CA PHE A 49 0.95 -0.08 -6.17
C PHE A 49 0.72 -1.29 -5.26
N VAL A 50 1.79 -1.87 -4.69
CA VAL A 50 1.68 -3.13 -3.94
C VAL A 50 0.79 -2.98 -2.70
N ALA A 51 0.97 -1.91 -1.92
CA ALA A 51 0.14 -1.67 -0.75
C ALA A 51 -1.34 -1.52 -1.12
N LYS A 52 -1.63 -0.82 -2.22
CA LYS A 52 -3.00 -0.64 -2.72
C LYS A 52 -3.60 -1.98 -3.13
N MET A 53 -2.85 -2.80 -3.83
CA MET A 53 -3.29 -4.14 -4.24
C MET A 53 -3.53 -5.03 -3.02
N ARG A 54 -2.66 -4.95 -2.02
CA ARG A 54 -2.84 -5.68 -0.76
C ARG A 54 -4.17 -5.30 -0.11
N ILE A 55 -4.44 -4.00 0.00
CA ILE A 55 -5.68 -3.49 0.57
C ILE A 55 -6.89 -3.98 -0.23
N ALA A 56 -6.82 -3.90 -1.55
CA ALA A 56 -7.89 -4.34 -2.45
C ALA A 56 -8.23 -5.81 -2.25
N LYS A 57 -7.23 -6.63 -1.93
CA LYS A 57 -7.41 -8.05 -1.67
C LYS A 57 -7.82 -8.36 -0.23
N GLY A 58 -7.96 -7.34 0.61
CA GLY A 58 -8.34 -7.52 2.01
C GLY A 58 -7.29 -8.18 2.87
N VAL A 59 -6.01 -8.08 2.46
CA VAL A 59 -4.89 -8.69 3.18
C VAL A 59 -4.24 -7.64 4.06
N SER A 60 -4.23 -7.85 5.39
CA SER A 60 -3.55 -6.95 6.31
C SER A 60 -2.03 -7.12 6.23
N GLN A 61 -1.29 -6.13 6.76
CA GLN A 61 0.17 -6.25 6.88
C GLN A 61 0.55 -7.47 7.70
N THR A 62 -0.18 -7.73 8.78
CA THR A 62 0.06 -8.90 9.65
C THR A 62 -0.16 -10.20 8.88
N GLU A 63 -1.23 -10.28 8.11
CA GLU A 63 -1.53 -11.47 7.31
C GLU A 63 -0.50 -11.68 6.22
N LEU A 64 -0.09 -10.62 5.54
CA LEU A 64 0.97 -10.71 4.53
C LEU A 64 2.27 -11.21 5.15
N ALA A 65 2.64 -10.65 6.31
CA ALA A 65 3.83 -11.07 7.04
C ALA A 65 3.77 -12.56 7.37
N ARG A 66 2.62 -13.04 7.84
CA ARG A 66 2.40 -14.46 8.13
C ARG A 66 2.61 -15.32 6.88
N ARG A 67 2.04 -14.92 5.76
CA ARG A 67 2.15 -15.66 4.50
C ARG A 67 3.58 -15.74 3.99
N LEU A 68 4.36 -14.68 4.23
CA LEU A 68 5.77 -14.61 3.80
C LEU A 68 6.74 -15.17 4.85
N GLY A 69 6.26 -15.49 6.05
CA GLY A 69 7.12 -15.98 7.13
C GLY A 69 8.05 -14.91 7.69
N VAL A 70 7.62 -13.66 7.69
CA VAL A 70 8.39 -12.52 8.22
C VAL A 70 7.57 -11.80 9.28
N SER A 71 8.20 -10.84 9.98
CA SER A 71 7.48 -10.02 10.97
C SER A 71 6.68 -8.91 10.28
N LYS A 72 5.66 -8.40 10.97
CA LYS A 72 4.89 -7.25 10.51
C LYS A 72 5.79 -6.04 10.28
N GLN A 73 6.81 -5.87 11.11
CA GLN A 73 7.76 -4.75 10.99
C GLN A 73 8.50 -4.77 9.65
N VAL A 74 8.77 -5.95 9.12
CA VAL A 74 9.39 -6.09 7.79
C VAL A 74 8.45 -5.55 6.72
N ILE A 75 7.17 -5.93 6.77
CA ILE A 75 6.16 -5.44 5.82
C ILE A 75 6.00 -3.93 5.96
N SER A 76 5.93 -3.42 7.18
CA SER A 76 5.83 -1.98 7.43
C SER A 76 7.00 -1.22 6.80
N ARG A 77 8.22 -1.75 6.92
CA ARG A 77 9.41 -1.14 6.30
C ARG A 77 9.35 -1.18 4.77
N TYR A 78 8.86 -2.27 4.20
CA TYR A 78 8.65 -2.34 2.75
C TYR A 78 7.68 -1.26 2.29
N GLU A 79 6.57 -1.08 3.00
CA GLU A 79 5.55 -0.09 2.63
C GLU A 79 6.03 1.34 2.86
N ASP A 80 6.89 1.58 3.83
CA ASP A 80 7.50 2.91 4.05
C ASP A 80 8.34 3.36 2.85
N SER A 81 8.92 2.45 2.10
CA SER A 81 9.68 2.73 0.88
C SER A 81 8.87 2.48 -0.39
N ASP A 82 7.55 2.32 -0.29
CA ASP A 82 6.68 1.92 -1.40
C ASP A 82 7.20 0.67 -2.12
N TYR A 83 7.74 -0.28 -1.34
CA TYR A 83 8.33 -1.53 -1.85
C TYR A 83 9.51 -1.32 -2.80
N GLN A 84 10.08 -0.12 -2.86
CA GLN A 84 11.22 0.17 -3.74
C GLN A 84 12.50 -0.54 -3.33
N SER A 85 12.64 -0.87 -2.04
CA SER A 85 13.81 -1.57 -1.51
C SER A 85 13.75 -3.09 -1.71
N VAL A 86 12.65 -3.60 -2.25
CA VAL A 86 12.41 -5.04 -2.38
C VAL A 86 12.99 -5.54 -3.69
N GLY A 87 13.75 -6.63 -3.64
CA GLY A 87 14.26 -7.28 -4.84
C GLY A 87 13.15 -7.93 -5.65
N ILE A 88 13.41 -8.17 -6.93
CA ILE A 88 12.39 -8.66 -7.87
C ILE A 88 11.80 -10.02 -7.45
N GLY A 89 12.63 -10.91 -6.93
CA GLY A 89 12.16 -12.22 -6.46
C GLY A 89 11.21 -12.10 -5.27
N ARG A 90 11.57 -11.24 -4.31
CA ARG A 90 10.70 -10.99 -3.16
C ARG A 90 9.40 -10.28 -3.58
N LEU A 91 9.49 -9.37 -4.54
CA LEU A 91 8.30 -8.70 -5.07
C LEU A 91 7.34 -9.72 -5.66
N GLN A 92 7.84 -10.68 -6.42
CA GLN A 92 7.01 -11.76 -6.97
C GLN A 92 6.35 -12.59 -5.86
N GLU A 93 7.10 -12.94 -4.81
CA GLU A 93 6.56 -13.66 -3.66
C GLU A 93 5.44 -12.87 -2.98
N ILE A 94 5.62 -11.55 -2.85
CA ILE A 94 4.62 -10.66 -2.26
C ILE A 94 3.34 -10.66 -3.10
N LEU A 95 3.46 -10.49 -4.42
CA LEU A 95 2.31 -10.52 -5.33
C LEU A 95 1.58 -11.86 -5.25
N ASP A 96 2.31 -12.96 -5.21
CA ASP A 96 1.73 -14.30 -5.07
C ASP A 96 0.97 -14.41 -3.74
N ALA A 97 1.55 -13.89 -2.65
CA ALA A 97 0.96 -13.96 -1.32
C ALA A 97 -0.34 -13.14 -1.20
N ILE A 98 -0.45 -12.04 -1.91
CA ILE A 98 -1.68 -11.23 -1.92
C ILE A 98 -2.67 -11.66 -3.00
N GLY A 99 -2.31 -12.64 -3.83
CA GLY A 99 -3.19 -13.17 -4.86
C GLY A 99 -3.32 -12.28 -6.08
N VAL A 100 -2.27 -11.52 -6.41
CA VAL A 100 -2.24 -10.65 -7.58
C VAL A 100 -1.31 -11.25 -8.63
N LYS A 101 -1.77 -11.26 -9.87
CA LYS A 101 -1.00 -11.77 -10.99
C LYS A 101 -0.55 -10.60 -11.87
N ALA A 102 0.75 -10.49 -12.05
CA ALA A 102 1.31 -9.52 -12.98
C ALA A 102 1.43 -10.19 -14.35
N LEU A 103 0.80 -9.59 -15.36
CA LEU A 103 0.92 -10.03 -16.75
C LEU A 103 2.01 -9.19 -17.40
N VAL A 104 3.11 -9.85 -17.79
CA VAL A 104 4.28 -9.16 -18.31
C VAL A 104 4.44 -9.50 -19.79
N THR A 105 4.57 -8.48 -20.61
CA THR A 105 4.88 -8.62 -22.04
C THR A 105 6.18 -7.89 -22.32
N LEU A 106 7.13 -8.61 -22.91
CA LEU A 106 8.39 -8.00 -23.31
C LEU A 106 8.36 -7.78 -24.81
N SER A 107 8.80 -6.60 -25.22
CA SER A 107 8.94 -6.28 -26.65
C SER A 107 10.34 -5.75 -26.92
N ALA A 108 10.90 -6.15 -28.06
CA ALA A 108 12.23 -5.69 -28.48
C ALA A 108 12.15 -4.36 -29.21
#